data_d51e00be32f56612dd105b9405fcc62a
#
_entry.id   d51e00be32f56612dd105b9405fcc62a
#
_cell.length_a   1.000
_cell.length_b   1.000
_cell.length_c   1.000
_cell.angle_alpha   90.00
_cell.angle_beta   90.00
_cell.angle_gamma   90.00
#
_symmetry.space_group_name_H-M   'P 1'
#
loop_
_entity.id
_entity.type
_entity.pdbx_description
1 polymer ?
#
loop_
_entity_poly.entity_id
_entity_poly.type
_entity_poly.pdbx_seq_one_letter_code
_entity_poly.pdbx_strand_id
1 'polypeptide(L)'
;MKKSLYFFLLGLIFLFTGSVEAFDVKGLQPVPPYGVFSTFSAESLKQNQVGVSLELERSVAPDFYRTTLKGAYGLHDRFEVMFSVPYVISHKDGEDGFEDVSFGVKHRLLDESDYLPAFAYLLTVSAPSENDQLSTNGRVGGGLLFTKKLGPFKGHMNLLYIVPGNDELHNQYDANFGAEIAVTHNTTLLAELVGRKDFDKEKLNLLEWRLGCRIANSDNIFTTIGAGWDVKNRTPDLRLLFSVGVILPLNKPKIQKVYEE
;
A
#
# COMPACT_ATOMS: atom_id res chain seq x y z
N MET A 1 -38.81 -30.26 25.36
CA MET A 1 -38.48 -28.92 24.88
C MET A 1 -37.27 -28.25 25.54
N LYS A 2 -36.93 -28.49 26.82
CA LYS A 2 -35.78 -27.83 27.47
C LYS A 2 -34.39 -28.30 26.99
N LYS A 3 -34.24 -29.57 26.56
CA LYS A 3 -32.95 -30.14 26.11
C LYS A 3 -32.50 -29.61 24.75
N SER A 4 -33.42 -29.22 23.86
CA SER A 4 -33.09 -28.66 22.54
C SER A 4 -32.51 -27.23 22.61
N LEU A 5 -32.89 -26.46 23.66
CA LEU A 5 -32.39 -25.08 23.85
C LEU A 5 -30.93 -25.07 24.30
N TYR A 6 -30.50 -26.06 25.09
CA TYR A 6 -29.08 -26.16 25.51
C TYR A 6 -28.15 -26.54 24.36
N PHE A 7 -28.59 -27.38 23.42
CA PHE A 7 -27.81 -27.71 22.23
C PHE A 7 -27.69 -26.51 21.30
N PHE A 8 -28.73 -25.66 21.21
CA PHE A 8 -28.69 -24.46 20.43
C PHE A 8 -27.76 -23.37 21.05
N LEU A 9 -27.79 -23.25 22.39
CA LEU A 9 -26.90 -22.36 23.13
C LEU A 9 -25.43 -22.85 23.09
N LEU A 10 -25.19 -24.15 23.17
CA LEU A 10 -23.84 -24.72 23.05
C LEU A 10 -23.30 -24.55 21.63
N GLY A 11 -24.12 -24.67 20.58
CA GLY A 11 -23.77 -24.40 19.19
C GLY A 11 -23.42 -22.94 18.95
N LEU A 12 -24.06 -22.01 19.67
CA LEU A 12 -23.75 -20.57 19.55
C LEU A 12 -22.40 -20.20 20.20
N ILE A 13 -21.98 -20.91 21.26
CA ILE A 13 -20.71 -20.70 21.94
C ILE A 13 -19.52 -21.17 21.08
N PHE A 14 -19.71 -22.18 20.22
CA PHE A 14 -18.67 -22.64 19.30
C PHE A 14 -18.51 -21.75 18.05
N LEU A 15 -19.39 -20.78 17.81
CA LEU A 15 -19.26 -19.81 16.73
C LEU A 15 -18.35 -18.62 17.08
N PHE A 16 -17.96 -18.51 18.35
CA PHE A 16 -16.99 -17.51 18.83
C PHE A 16 -15.61 -18.12 19.09
N THR A 17 -15.15 -19.04 18.26
CA THR A 17 -13.71 -19.27 18.16
C THR A 17 -13.15 -18.02 17.50
N GLY A 18 -12.68 -17.08 18.32
CA GLY A 18 -11.96 -15.92 17.85
C GLY A 18 -10.81 -16.42 16.98
N SER A 19 -10.90 -16.13 15.69
CA SER A 19 -9.72 -16.18 14.82
C SER A 19 -8.71 -15.24 15.47
N VAL A 20 -7.55 -15.75 15.83
CA VAL A 20 -6.39 -14.91 16.14
C VAL A 20 -6.20 -14.05 14.90
N GLU A 21 -6.53 -12.77 15.02
CA GLU A 21 -6.43 -11.82 13.94
C GLU A 21 -4.95 -11.57 13.73
N ALA A 22 -4.42 -12.15 12.67
CA ALA A 22 -3.05 -11.87 12.27
C ALA A 22 -2.92 -10.38 12.01
N PHE A 23 -2.00 -9.73 12.71
CA PHE A 23 -1.66 -8.33 12.48
C PHE A 23 -1.26 -8.13 11.01
N ASP A 24 -1.88 -7.17 10.31
CA ASP A 24 -1.59 -6.89 8.90
C ASP A 24 -0.30 -6.09 8.79
N VAL A 25 0.85 -6.79 8.74
CA VAL A 25 2.17 -6.17 8.59
C VAL A 25 2.27 -5.48 7.23
N LYS A 26 2.54 -4.18 7.25
CA LYS A 26 2.73 -3.40 6.04
C LYS A 26 4.03 -3.76 5.32
N GLY A 27 3.94 -3.96 4.02
CA GLY A 27 5.10 -4.10 3.15
C GLY A 27 5.52 -2.79 2.51
N LEU A 28 6.23 -2.91 1.39
CA LEU A 28 6.57 -1.77 0.57
C LEU A 28 5.30 -1.04 0.11
N GLN A 29 5.34 0.30 0.14
CA GLN A 29 4.21 1.16 -0.19
C GLN A 29 4.61 2.20 -1.24
N PRO A 30 3.69 2.61 -2.15
CA PRO A 30 3.98 3.65 -3.12
C PRO A 30 4.13 5.03 -2.47
N VAL A 31 4.94 5.90 -3.12
CA VAL A 31 5.05 7.31 -2.75
C VAL A 31 4.10 8.11 -3.68
N PRO A 32 3.20 8.95 -3.13
CA PRO A 32 2.36 9.82 -3.95
C PRO A 32 3.20 10.76 -4.84
N PRO A 33 2.77 11.02 -6.09
CA PRO A 33 1.52 10.61 -6.73
C PRO A 33 1.61 9.30 -7.52
N TYR A 34 2.69 8.50 -7.35
CA TYR A 34 2.97 7.30 -8.15
C TYR A 34 2.29 6.03 -7.62
N GLY A 35 1.05 6.17 -7.20
CA GLY A 35 0.17 5.11 -6.72
C GLY A 35 -1.04 5.66 -6.00
N VAL A 36 -1.96 4.79 -5.58
CA VAL A 36 -3.15 5.19 -4.81
C VAL A 36 -2.82 5.12 -3.32
N PHE A 37 -3.34 4.21 -2.54
CA PHE A 37 -2.96 4.02 -1.12
C PHE A 37 -1.86 2.97 -0.99
N SER A 38 -2.12 1.74 -1.43
CA SER A 38 -1.15 0.64 -1.50
C SER A 38 -0.94 0.08 -2.91
N THR A 39 -1.75 0.51 -3.88
CA THR A 39 -1.60 0.12 -5.28
C THR A 39 -0.56 1.00 -5.96
N PHE A 40 0.51 0.38 -6.45
CA PHE A 40 1.56 1.05 -7.20
C PHE A 40 1.09 1.43 -8.60
N SER A 41 1.56 2.59 -9.10
CA SER A 41 1.56 2.89 -10.51
C SER A 41 2.73 2.19 -11.21
N ALA A 42 2.55 1.78 -12.47
CA ALA A 42 3.64 1.36 -13.34
C ALA A 42 4.53 2.54 -13.76
N GLU A 43 4.07 3.78 -13.59
CA GLU A 43 4.90 4.99 -13.78
C GLU A 43 6.00 5.06 -12.71
N SER A 44 7.13 5.67 -13.05
CA SER A 44 8.29 5.82 -12.16
C SER A 44 8.64 7.30 -11.99
N LEU A 45 9.30 7.62 -10.88
CA LEU A 45 10.00 8.89 -10.71
C LEU A 45 10.95 9.13 -11.90
N LYS A 46 11.08 10.37 -12.32
CA LYS A 46 12.09 10.75 -13.32
C LYS A 46 13.50 10.62 -12.72
N GLN A 47 14.47 10.49 -13.57
CA GLN A 47 15.87 10.45 -13.15
C GLN A 47 16.23 11.65 -12.25
N ASN A 48 16.94 11.35 -11.14
CA ASN A 48 17.34 12.33 -10.14
C ASN A 48 16.17 13.04 -9.42
N GLN A 49 15.01 12.42 -9.35
CA GLN A 49 13.94 12.82 -8.45
C GLN A 49 13.95 11.96 -7.19
N VAL A 50 13.71 12.61 -6.06
CA VAL A 50 13.46 11.96 -4.78
C VAL A 50 12.02 12.19 -4.38
N GLY A 51 11.33 11.14 -4.02
CA GLY A 51 10.02 11.19 -3.38
C GLY A 51 10.12 10.77 -1.92
N VAL A 52 9.51 11.53 -1.01
CA VAL A 52 9.39 11.17 0.41
C VAL A 52 7.95 11.38 0.84
N SER A 53 7.40 10.48 1.64
CA SER A 53 6.05 10.62 2.18
C SER A 53 5.99 10.08 3.59
N LEU A 54 5.25 10.78 4.46
CA LEU A 54 4.85 10.32 5.78
C LEU A 54 3.35 9.99 5.74
N GLU A 55 3.01 8.78 6.15
CA GLU A 55 1.63 8.32 6.27
C GLU A 55 1.29 8.06 7.73
N LEU A 56 0.10 8.45 8.14
CA LEU A 56 -0.55 8.12 9.41
C LEU A 56 -1.77 7.27 9.09
N GLU A 57 -1.87 6.16 9.79
CA GLU A 57 -2.98 5.22 9.69
C GLU A 57 -3.57 4.98 11.05
N ARG A 58 -4.90 5.01 11.13
CA ARG A 58 -5.66 4.54 12.29
C ARG A 58 -6.59 3.43 11.87
N SER A 59 -6.50 2.30 12.52
CA SER A 59 -7.49 1.21 12.44
C SER A 59 -8.39 1.26 13.66
N VAL A 60 -9.69 0.95 13.49
CA VAL A 60 -10.67 1.00 14.58
C VAL A 60 -10.86 -0.40 15.19
N ALA A 61 -10.79 -1.45 14.38
CA ALA A 61 -10.84 -2.82 14.87
C ALA A 61 -9.94 -3.72 14.00
N PRO A 62 -8.77 -4.17 14.50
CA PRO A 62 -8.20 -3.84 15.81
C PRO A 62 -7.82 -2.37 15.94
N ASP A 63 -7.88 -1.83 17.16
CA ASP A 63 -7.50 -0.43 17.40
C ASP A 63 -5.98 -0.32 17.44
N PHE A 64 -5.41 0.34 16.43
CA PHE A 64 -3.99 0.65 16.39
C PHE A 64 -3.73 1.95 15.62
N TYR A 65 -2.62 2.57 15.93
CA TYR A 65 -2.06 3.69 15.19
C TYR A 65 -0.72 3.30 14.59
N ARG A 66 -0.55 3.57 13.31
CA ARG A 66 0.69 3.32 12.56
C ARG A 66 1.14 4.58 11.85
N THR A 67 2.44 4.82 11.86
CA THR A 67 3.09 5.78 10.96
C THR A 67 3.99 5.04 10.00
N THR A 68 4.08 5.49 8.75
CA THR A 68 4.95 4.88 7.75
C THR A 68 5.72 5.98 7.03
N LEU A 69 7.05 5.95 7.17
CA LEU A 69 7.94 6.75 6.34
C LEU A 69 8.21 5.99 5.05
N LYS A 70 7.98 6.64 3.91
CA LYS A 70 8.17 6.09 2.57
C LYS A 70 9.13 6.95 1.78
N GLY A 71 9.99 6.31 0.99
CA GLY A 71 10.90 7.02 0.11
C GLY A 71 11.07 6.29 -1.22
N ALA A 72 11.38 7.08 -2.25
CA ALA A 72 11.69 6.58 -3.58
C ALA A 72 12.73 7.49 -4.25
N TYR A 73 13.59 6.91 -5.08
CA TYR A 73 14.59 7.62 -5.87
C TYR A 73 14.61 7.09 -7.30
N GLY A 74 14.43 7.99 -8.25
CA GLY A 74 14.54 7.70 -9.69
C GLY A 74 16.00 7.62 -10.11
N LEU A 75 16.53 6.40 -10.26
CA LEU A 75 17.86 6.15 -10.82
C LEU A 75 17.90 6.44 -12.32
N HIS A 76 16.81 6.15 -13.00
CA HIS A 76 16.56 6.39 -14.42
C HIS A 76 15.06 6.64 -14.61
N ASP A 77 14.62 7.24 -15.72
CA ASP A 77 13.20 7.54 -15.99
C ASP A 77 12.27 6.31 -15.96
N ARG A 78 12.85 5.12 -16.03
CA ARG A 78 12.14 3.83 -15.97
C ARG A 78 12.50 2.96 -14.78
N PHE A 79 13.46 3.37 -13.96
CA PHE A 79 13.97 2.55 -12.86
C PHE A 79 14.06 3.37 -11.58
N GLU A 80 13.39 2.90 -10.54
CA GLU A 80 13.41 3.52 -9.22
C GLU A 80 13.69 2.50 -8.11
N VAL A 81 14.32 2.98 -7.06
CA VAL A 81 14.49 2.26 -5.79
C VAL A 81 13.57 2.88 -4.75
N MET A 82 13.02 2.07 -3.85
CA MET A 82 12.04 2.48 -2.86
C MET A 82 12.32 1.86 -1.51
N PHE A 83 11.84 2.51 -0.45
CA PHE A 83 11.81 1.94 0.88
C PHE A 83 10.54 2.34 1.64
N SER A 84 10.18 1.55 2.65
CA SER A 84 9.11 1.83 3.60
C SER A 84 9.54 1.41 4.99
N VAL A 85 9.35 2.31 5.97
CA VAL A 85 9.66 2.10 7.38
C VAL A 85 8.38 2.31 8.18
N PRO A 86 7.60 1.26 8.44
CA PRO A 86 6.40 1.35 9.26
C PRO A 86 6.74 1.24 10.76
N TYR A 87 6.05 2.02 11.57
CA TYR A 87 6.13 2.01 13.03
C TYR A 87 4.73 2.03 13.64
N VAL A 88 4.43 1.05 14.47
CA VAL A 88 3.18 0.97 15.25
C VAL A 88 3.36 1.80 16.51
N ILE A 89 2.54 2.85 16.67
CA ILE A 89 2.62 3.77 17.81
C ILE A 89 1.85 3.19 19.00
N SER A 90 0.72 2.53 18.73
CA SER A 90 -0.09 1.90 19.75
C SER A 90 -0.91 0.78 19.14
N HIS A 91 -0.98 -0.35 19.83
CA HIS A 91 -1.83 -1.49 19.51
C HIS A 91 -2.69 -1.85 20.71
N LYS A 92 -3.83 -2.49 20.50
CA LYS A 92 -4.79 -2.85 21.54
C LYS A 92 -4.17 -3.61 22.73
N ASP A 93 -3.15 -4.41 22.47
CA ASP A 93 -2.45 -5.19 23.48
C ASP A 93 -1.20 -4.50 24.05
N GLY A 94 -1.01 -3.20 23.72
CA GLY A 94 0.04 -2.37 24.28
C GLY A 94 1.41 -2.51 23.62
N GLU A 95 1.51 -3.24 22.52
CA GLU A 95 2.77 -3.38 21.79
C GLU A 95 2.96 -2.25 20.78
N ASP A 96 4.10 -1.60 20.86
CA ASP A 96 4.57 -0.62 19.91
C ASP A 96 5.94 -1.05 19.36
N GLY A 97 6.31 -0.49 18.20
CA GLY A 97 7.60 -0.81 17.60
C GLY A 97 7.61 -0.73 16.09
N PHE A 98 8.79 -1.02 15.54
CA PHE A 98 8.97 -1.12 14.11
C PHE A 98 8.39 -2.45 13.58
N GLU A 99 7.73 -2.38 12.44
CA GLU A 99 7.49 -3.53 11.58
C GLU A 99 8.70 -3.75 10.67
N ASP A 100 8.64 -4.78 9.83
CA ASP A 100 9.69 -5.07 8.86
C ASP A 100 9.95 -3.89 7.93
N VAL A 101 11.19 -3.44 7.85
CA VAL A 101 11.62 -2.40 6.92
C VAL A 101 11.71 -2.97 5.52
N SER A 102 10.98 -2.39 4.58
CA SER A 102 10.90 -2.90 3.21
C SER A 102 11.69 -2.05 2.24
N PHE A 103 12.38 -2.72 1.33
CA PHE A 103 13.09 -2.14 0.19
C PHE A 103 12.55 -2.75 -1.10
N GLY A 104 12.62 -1.99 -2.18
CA GLY A 104 12.20 -2.50 -3.47
C GLY A 104 12.80 -1.78 -4.64
N VAL A 105 12.73 -2.44 -5.78
CA VAL A 105 13.08 -1.88 -7.08
C VAL A 105 11.90 -2.04 -8.02
N LYS A 106 11.58 -0.98 -8.73
CA LYS A 106 10.57 -1.00 -9.78
C LYS A 106 11.20 -0.62 -11.10
N HIS A 107 10.92 -1.42 -12.13
CA HIS A 107 11.40 -1.16 -13.48
C HIS A 107 10.23 -1.18 -14.46
N ARG A 108 9.99 -0.06 -15.12
CA ARG A 108 9.00 0.07 -16.18
C ARG A 108 9.57 -0.45 -17.49
N LEU A 109 8.97 -1.55 -17.98
CA LEU A 109 9.38 -2.22 -19.21
C LEU A 109 8.74 -1.58 -20.44
N LEU A 110 7.44 -1.24 -20.34
CA LEU A 110 6.65 -0.66 -21.41
C LEU A 110 6.05 0.67 -20.97
N ASP A 111 6.18 1.67 -21.81
CA ASP A 111 5.47 2.94 -21.64
C ASP A 111 4.03 2.79 -22.10
N GLU A 112 3.14 3.62 -21.55
CA GLU A 112 1.76 3.68 -21.99
C GLU A 112 1.68 4.18 -23.42
N SER A 113 0.79 3.57 -24.19
CA SER A 113 0.41 4.00 -25.54
C SER A 113 -1.11 4.07 -25.66
N ASP A 114 -1.64 4.50 -26.80
CA ASP A 114 -3.10 4.58 -27.01
C ASP A 114 -3.81 3.23 -26.74
N TYR A 115 -3.19 2.12 -27.08
CA TYR A 115 -3.76 0.79 -26.97
C TYR A 115 -3.25 -0.05 -25.79
N LEU A 116 -2.00 0.17 -25.35
CA LEU A 116 -1.36 -0.64 -24.32
C LEU A 116 -1.20 0.13 -23.02
N PRO A 117 -1.42 -0.52 -21.86
CA PRO A 117 -1.08 0.05 -20.57
C PRO A 117 0.44 0.15 -20.41
N ALA A 118 0.90 1.08 -19.58
CA ALA A 118 2.25 0.98 -19.03
C ALA A 118 2.38 -0.30 -18.24
N PHE A 119 3.53 -0.96 -18.34
CA PHE A 119 3.83 -2.22 -17.66
C PHE A 119 5.17 -2.12 -16.93
N ALA A 120 5.17 -2.51 -15.66
CA ALA A 120 6.36 -2.58 -14.83
C ALA A 120 6.39 -3.87 -14.02
N TYR A 121 7.57 -4.26 -13.56
CA TYR A 121 7.71 -5.22 -12.48
C TYR A 121 8.24 -4.54 -11.22
N LEU A 122 7.91 -5.14 -10.08
CA LEU A 122 8.34 -4.77 -8.75
C LEU A 122 9.02 -5.97 -8.10
N LEU A 123 10.19 -5.76 -7.51
CA LEU A 123 10.82 -6.72 -6.60
C LEU A 123 10.94 -6.05 -5.24
N THR A 124 10.67 -6.80 -4.17
CA THR A 124 10.71 -6.29 -2.80
C THR A 124 11.37 -7.29 -1.86
N VAL A 125 12.06 -6.76 -0.88
CA VAL A 125 12.63 -7.50 0.23
C VAL A 125 12.39 -6.71 1.51
N SER A 126 12.13 -7.39 2.62
CA SER A 126 12.02 -6.74 3.92
C SER A 126 13.03 -7.33 4.88
N ALA A 127 13.66 -6.46 5.67
CA ALA A 127 14.46 -6.86 6.81
C ALA A 127 13.54 -7.06 8.02
N PRO A 128 13.75 -8.13 8.82
CA PRO A 128 12.94 -8.37 10.01
C PRO A 128 13.12 -7.25 11.05
N SER A 129 12.06 -6.94 11.76
CA SER A 129 12.14 -6.11 12.97
C SER A 129 12.51 -6.97 14.19
N GLU A 130 12.90 -6.30 15.29
CA GLU A 130 13.21 -6.98 16.55
C GLU A 130 11.95 -7.44 17.31
N ASN A 131 10.77 -6.97 16.92
CA ASN A 131 9.50 -7.32 17.56
C ASN A 131 8.84 -8.49 16.83
N ASP A 132 8.88 -9.67 17.43
CA ASP A 132 8.34 -10.92 16.85
C ASP A 132 6.84 -10.83 16.53
N GLN A 133 6.05 -10.01 17.24
CA GLN A 133 4.62 -9.86 16.99
C GLN A 133 4.33 -8.93 15.81
N LEU A 134 5.25 -8.02 15.49
CA LEU A 134 5.12 -7.05 14.40
C LEU A 134 5.99 -7.42 13.19
N SER A 135 6.72 -8.55 13.25
CA SER A 135 7.62 -9.02 12.20
C SER A 135 7.08 -10.24 11.48
N THR A 136 7.40 -10.33 10.20
CA THR A 136 7.22 -11.55 9.39
C THR A 136 8.53 -12.34 9.25
N ASN A 137 9.53 -12.03 10.07
CA ASN A 137 10.91 -12.52 9.95
C ASN A 137 11.54 -12.18 8.58
N GLY A 138 11.16 -10.99 8.06
CA GLY A 138 11.49 -10.56 6.72
C GLY A 138 10.57 -11.16 5.66
N ARG A 139 10.60 -10.59 4.45
CA ARG A 139 9.80 -11.04 3.30
C ARG A 139 10.59 -10.85 2.02
N VAL A 140 10.32 -11.70 1.04
CA VAL A 140 10.74 -11.50 -0.34
C VAL A 140 9.50 -11.56 -1.21
N GLY A 141 9.41 -10.67 -2.18
CA GLY A 141 8.26 -10.65 -3.06
C GLY A 141 8.55 -10.03 -4.41
N GLY A 142 7.61 -10.18 -5.29
CA GLY A 142 7.65 -9.56 -6.60
C GLY A 142 6.28 -9.53 -7.24
N GLY A 143 6.14 -8.71 -8.27
CA GLY A 143 4.88 -8.62 -8.96
C GLY A 143 4.89 -7.77 -10.21
N LEU A 144 3.74 -7.75 -10.84
CA LEU A 144 3.45 -7.08 -12.10
C LEU A 144 2.53 -5.91 -11.86
N LEU A 145 2.84 -4.78 -12.45
CA LEU A 145 2.13 -3.51 -12.29
C LEU A 145 1.66 -3.04 -13.66
N PHE A 146 0.41 -2.65 -13.75
CA PHE A 146 -0.19 -2.11 -14.95
C PHE A 146 -0.83 -0.76 -14.64
N THR A 147 -0.68 0.20 -15.55
CA THR A 147 -1.31 1.53 -15.44
C THR A 147 -1.82 1.97 -16.78
N LYS A 148 -3.07 2.42 -16.82
CA LYS A 148 -3.72 2.97 -18.02
C LYS A 148 -4.44 4.26 -17.71
N LYS A 149 -4.19 5.30 -18.53
CA LYS A 149 -4.85 6.59 -18.45
C LYS A 149 -5.88 6.72 -19.58
N LEU A 150 -7.09 7.12 -19.23
CA LEU A 150 -8.20 7.35 -20.16
C LEU A 150 -8.82 8.72 -19.83
N GLY A 151 -8.34 9.76 -20.49
CA GLY A 151 -8.74 11.13 -20.18
C GLY A 151 -8.43 11.52 -18.72
N PRO A 152 -9.43 11.95 -17.93
CA PRO A 152 -9.23 12.28 -16.52
C PRO A 152 -9.10 11.06 -15.59
N PHE A 153 -9.38 9.86 -16.10
CA PHE A 153 -9.34 8.60 -15.36
C PHE A 153 -7.99 7.92 -15.54
N LYS A 154 -7.42 7.40 -14.45
CA LYS A 154 -6.22 6.57 -14.46
C LYS A 154 -6.48 5.31 -13.61
N GLY A 155 -6.33 4.14 -14.22
CA GLY A 155 -6.50 2.85 -13.57
C GLY A 155 -5.16 2.17 -13.34
N HIS A 156 -5.07 1.43 -12.22
CA HIS A 156 -3.92 0.65 -11.82
C HIS A 156 -4.33 -0.77 -11.46
N MET A 157 -3.48 -1.74 -11.77
CA MET A 157 -3.62 -3.12 -11.32
C MET A 157 -2.26 -3.64 -10.89
N ASN A 158 -2.19 -4.26 -9.71
CA ASN A 158 -1.01 -4.94 -9.21
C ASN A 158 -1.34 -6.40 -8.91
N LEU A 159 -0.45 -7.28 -9.31
CA LEU A 159 -0.49 -8.70 -8.98
C LEU A 159 0.85 -9.04 -8.32
N LEU A 160 0.84 -9.29 -7.01
CA LEU A 160 2.03 -9.51 -6.21
C LEU A 160 2.02 -10.92 -5.62
N TYR A 161 3.21 -11.50 -5.50
CA TYR A 161 3.45 -12.73 -4.76
C TYR A 161 4.51 -12.45 -3.69
N ILE A 162 4.22 -12.85 -2.44
CA ILE A 162 5.03 -12.54 -1.27
C ILE A 162 5.29 -13.83 -0.51
N VAL A 163 6.55 -14.05 -0.16
CA VAL A 163 7.03 -15.15 0.64
C VAL A 163 7.56 -14.58 1.95
N PRO A 164 6.90 -14.84 3.11
CA PRO A 164 7.41 -14.44 4.41
C PRO A 164 8.61 -15.30 4.81
N GLY A 165 9.49 -14.77 5.65
CA GLY A 165 10.62 -15.51 6.23
C GLY A 165 10.24 -16.33 7.45
N ASN A 166 9.05 -16.14 8.01
CA ASN A 166 8.52 -16.93 9.12
C ASN A 166 7.77 -18.15 8.57
N ASP A 167 8.22 -19.37 8.94
CA ASP A 167 7.64 -20.64 8.50
C ASP A 167 6.19 -20.87 8.99
N GLU A 168 5.74 -20.12 9.99
CA GLU A 168 4.36 -20.16 10.48
C GLU A 168 3.39 -19.36 9.59
N LEU A 169 3.91 -18.49 8.74
CA LEU A 169 3.14 -17.66 7.82
C LEU A 169 3.08 -18.31 6.43
N HIS A 170 1.96 -18.13 5.77
CA HIS A 170 1.76 -18.66 4.42
C HIS A 170 2.23 -17.67 3.35
N ASN A 171 2.66 -18.21 2.21
CA ASN A 171 2.88 -17.41 1.00
C ASN A 171 1.59 -16.70 0.60
N GLN A 172 1.68 -15.46 0.09
CA GLN A 172 0.54 -14.60 -0.17
C GLN A 172 0.48 -14.16 -1.62
N TYR A 173 -0.74 -14.10 -2.15
CA TYR A 173 -1.07 -13.40 -3.38
C TYR A 173 -1.85 -12.14 -3.05
N ASP A 174 -1.37 -10.99 -3.52
CA ASP A 174 -2.09 -9.73 -3.45
C ASP A 174 -2.52 -9.33 -4.86
N ALA A 175 -3.81 -8.99 -5.01
CA ALA A 175 -4.38 -8.41 -6.21
C ALA A 175 -5.03 -7.08 -5.85
N ASN A 176 -4.44 -5.98 -6.30
CA ASN A 176 -4.89 -4.63 -5.98
C ASN A 176 -5.34 -3.91 -7.25
N PHE A 177 -6.45 -3.21 -7.15
CA PHE A 177 -7.00 -2.38 -8.21
C PHE A 177 -7.16 -0.95 -7.68
N GLY A 178 -6.51 -0.01 -8.34
CA GLY A 178 -6.56 1.41 -8.00
C GLY A 178 -7.19 2.22 -9.13
N ALA A 179 -7.90 3.27 -8.77
CA ALA A 179 -8.45 4.24 -9.71
C ALA A 179 -8.23 5.66 -9.20
N GLU A 180 -7.85 6.53 -10.12
CA GLU A 180 -7.69 7.97 -9.91
C GLU A 180 -8.57 8.73 -10.89
N ILE A 181 -9.31 9.74 -10.42
CA ILE A 181 -10.13 10.61 -11.26
C ILE A 181 -9.74 12.06 -10.97
N ALA A 182 -9.12 12.73 -11.95
CA ALA A 182 -8.80 14.15 -11.85
C ALA A 182 -10.10 14.97 -11.92
N VAL A 183 -10.47 15.61 -10.80
CA VAL A 183 -11.71 16.42 -10.69
C VAL A 183 -11.41 17.89 -10.93
N THR A 184 -10.28 18.37 -10.43
CA THR A 184 -9.78 19.73 -10.64
C THR A 184 -8.28 19.68 -10.97
N HIS A 185 -7.66 20.85 -11.22
CA HIS A 185 -6.23 20.93 -11.46
C HIS A 185 -5.36 20.40 -10.31
N ASN A 186 -5.86 20.48 -9.08
CA ASN A 186 -5.13 20.10 -7.88
C ASN A 186 -5.80 18.99 -7.06
N THR A 187 -6.97 18.48 -7.48
CA THR A 187 -7.71 17.48 -6.72
C THR A 187 -7.99 16.24 -7.55
N THR A 188 -7.62 15.09 -7.02
CA THR A 188 -7.85 13.77 -7.60
C THR A 188 -8.62 12.92 -6.61
N LEU A 189 -9.76 12.35 -7.01
CA LEU A 189 -10.45 11.31 -6.25
C LEU A 189 -9.73 9.99 -6.42
N LEU A 190 -9.68 9.21 -5.35
CA LEU A 190 -8.99 7.94 -5.26
C LEU A 190 -9.97 6.84 -4.84
N ALA A 191 -9.88 5.71 -5.51
CA ALA A 191 -10.56 4.48 -5.12
C ALA A 191 -9.58 3.31 -5.23
N GLU A 192 -9.65 2.37 -4.29
CA GLU A 192 -8.80 1.20 -4.29
C GLU A 192 -9.59 -0.02 -3.79
N LEU A 193 -9.33 -1.17 -4.39
CA LEU A 193 -9.76 -2.49 -3.91
C LEU A 193 -8.50 -3.31 -3.67
N VAL A 194 -8.32 -3.76 -2.44
CA VAL A 194 -7.20 -4.61 -2.02
C VAL A 194 -7.72 -6.00 -1.75
N GLY A 195 -7.20 -6.98 -2.46
CA GLY A 195 -7.47 -8.39 -2.24
C GLY A 195 -6.21 -9.15 -1.86
N ARG A 196 -6.25 -9.90 -0.76
CA ARG A 196 -5.15 -10.76 -0.30
C ARG A 196 -5.63 -12.19 -0.05
N LYS A 197 -4.83 -13.16 -0.48
CA LYS A 197 -5.10 -14.57 -0.29
C LYS A 197 -3.82 -15.31 0.08
N ASP A 198 -3.86 -16.09 1.16
CA ASP A 198 -2.83 -17.05 1.47
C ASP A 198 -2.88 -18.21 0.47
N PHE A 199 -1.72 -18.74 0.10
CA PHE A 199 -1.60 -19.80 -0.90
C PHE A 199 -2.43 -21.05 -0.55
N ASP A 200 -2.38 -21.45 0.72
CA ASP A 200 -3.00 -22.70 1.20
C ASP A 200 -4.46 -22.54 1.64
N LYS A 201 -5.02 -21.35 1.60
CA LYS A 201 -6.42 -21.09 1.97
C LYS A 201 -7.32 -20.97 0.75
N GLU A 202 -8.51 -21.55 0.83
CA GLU A 202 -9.51 -21.43 -0.25
C GLU A 202 -10.15 -20.04 -0.32
N LYS A 203 -10.19 -19.32 0.81
CA LYS A 203 -10.86 -18.02 0.93
C LYS A 203 -9.87 -16.87 0.96
N LEU A 204 -10.31 -15.69 0.47
CA LEU A 204 -9.56 -14.45 0.61
C LEU A 204 -9.40 -14.11 2.10
N ASN A 205 -8.20 -13.72 2.50
CA ASN A 205 -7.89 -13.27 3.87
C ASN A 205 -8.37 -11.84 4.09
N LEU A 206 -8.15 -10.98 3.09
CA LEU A 206 -8.53 -9.58 3.10
C LEU A 206 -9.25 -9.23 1.81
N LEU A 207 -10.31 -8.45 1.90
CA LEU A 207 -10.93 -7.76 0.77
C LEU A 207 -11.40 -6.40 1.26
N GLU A 208 -10.62 -5.36 1.01
CA GLU A 208 -10.81 -4.02 1.55
C GLU A 208 -11.05 -3.01 0.42
N TRP A 209 -12.09 -2.19 0.57
CA TRP A 209 -12.30 -0.98 -0.21
C TRP A 209 -11.66 0.22 0.48
N ARG A 210 -11.02 1.09 -0.32
CA ARG A 210 -10.52 2.39 0.15
C ARG A 210 -10.98 3.47 -0.78
N LEU A 211 -11.49 4.56 -0.21
CA LEU A 211 -11.87 5.77 -0.94
C LEU A 211 -11.19 6.97 -0.31
N GLY A 212 -10.89 7.98 -1.13
CA GLY A 212 -10.30 9.20 -0.63
C GLY A 212 -10.03 10.22 -1.72
N CYS A 213 -9.21 11.20 -1.37
CA CYS A 213 -8.76 12.22 -2.31
C CYS A 213 -7.29 12.56 -2.09
N ARG A 214 -6.66 13.01 -3.15
CA ARG A 214 -5.32 13.59 -3.15
C ARG A 214 -5.43 15.02 -3.60
N ILE A 215 -4.78 15.91 -2.85
CA ILE A 215 -4.69 17.34 -3.13
C ILE A 215 -3.22 17.67 -3.43
N ALA A 216 -2.95 18.22 -4.61
CA ALA A 216 -1.66 18.83 -4.94
C ALA A 216 -1.64 20.23 -4.31
N ASN A 217 -0.98 20.37 -3.16
CA ASN A 217 -0.82 21.65 -2.47
C ASN A 217 0.13 22.58 -3.22
N SER A 218 1.06 21.99 -3.98
CA SER A 218 1.94 22.63 -4.94
C SER A 218 2.36 21.61 -5.99
N ASP A 219 3.18 22.00 -6.95
CA ASP A 219 3.72 21.11 -7.99
C ASP A 219 4.47 19.89 -7.41
N ASN A 220 4.97 20.02 -6.18
CA ASN A 220 5.82 19.02 -5.54
C ASN A 220 5.26 18.46 -4.24
N ILE A 221 4.17 19.00 -3.69
CA ILE A 221 3.62 18.60 -2.37
C ILE A 221 2.20 18.06 -2.55
N PHE A 222 1.99 16.88 -2.03
CA PHE A 222 0.72 16.14 -2.13
C PHE A 222 0.22 15.76 -0.74
N THR A 223 -1.05 16.04 -0.47
CA THR A 223 -1.76 15.55 0.71
C THR A 223 -2.80 14.53 0.26
N THR A 224 -2.82 13.35 0.89
CA THR A 224 -3.81 12.31 0.61
C THR A 224 -4.58 11.99 1.89
N ILE A 225 -5.91 11.92 1.77
CA ILE A 225 -6.81 11.55 2.85
C ILE A 225 -7.71 10.42 2.34
N GLY A 226 -7.92 9.40 3.14
CA GLY A 226 -8.76 8.28 2.75
C GLY A 226 -9.34 7.53 3.93
N ALA A 227 -10.32 6.69 3.62
CA ALA A 227 -10.90 5.73 4.53
C ALA A 227 -11.04 4.38 3.81
N GLY A 228 -10.79 3.29 4.54
CA GLY A 228 -10.94 1.93 4.05
C GLY A 228 -11.83 1.12 4.97
N TRP A 229 -12.50 0.11 4.42
CA TRP A 229 -13.31 -0.83 5.18
C TRP A 229 -13.29 -2.20 4.53
N ASP A 230 -13.36 -3.24 5.36
CA ASP A 230 -13.42 -4.62 4.86
C ASP A 230 -14.81 -4.94 4.30
N VAL A 231 -14.83 -5.57 3.13
CA VAL A 231 -16.08 -5.98 2.45
C VAL A 231 -16.76 -7.15 3.14
N LYS A 232 -16.03 -7.94 3.92
CA LYS A 232 -16.53 -9.19 4.54
C LYS A 232 -16.77 -9.10 6.03
N ASN A 233 -16.83 -7.89 6.61
CA ASN A 233 -16.91 -7.66 8.07
C ASN A 233 -15.81 -8.41 8.83
N ARG A 234 -14.59 -8.37 8.31
CA ARG A 234 -13.38 -8.84 8.98
C ARG A 234 -12.62 -7.63 9.48
N THR A 235 -11.62 -7.85 10.26
CA THR A 235 -10.73 -6.78 10.71
C THR A 235 -9.69 -6.40 9.66
N PRO A 236 -9.40 -5.12 9.52
CA PRO A 236 -9.98 -3.99 10.28
C PRO A 236 -11.33 -3.52 9.71
N ASP A 237 -12.29 -3.24 10.59
CA ASP A 237 -13.62 -2.77 10.17
C ASP A 237 -13.58 -1.41 9.49
N LEU A 238 -12.77 -0.49 10.01
CA LEU A 238 -12.56 0.85 9.47
C LEU A 238 -11.09 1.25 9.62
N ARG A 239 -10.55 1.80 8.55
CA ARG A 239 -9.19 2.31 8.48
C ARG A 239 -9.22 3.75 7.99
N LEU A 240 -8.58 4.66 8.71
CA LEU A 240 -8.41 6.06 8.30
C LEU A 240 -6.96 6.26 7.87
N LEU A 241 -6.77 6.92 6.74
CA LEU A 241 -5.49 7.13 6.10
C LEU A 241 -5.26 8.62 5.87
N PHE A 242 -4.11 9.11 6.26
CA PHE A 242 -3.64 10.47 5.98
C PHE A 242 -2.17 10.40 5.58
N SER A 243 -1.80 11.06 4.49
CA SER A 243 -0.39 11.15 4.13
C SER A 243 -0.03 12.51 3.52
N VAL A 244 1.22 12.91 3.75
CA VAL A 244 1.84 14.06 3.07
C VAL A 244 3.08 13.54 2.35
N GLY A 245 3.18 13.87 1.06
CA GLY A 245 4.30 13.49 0.21
C GLY A 245 4.91 14.69 -0.50
N VAL A 246 6.21 14.59 -0.78
CA VAL A 246 6.99 15.61 -1.48
C VAL A 246 7.82 14.92 -2.56
N ILE A 247 7.84 15.51 -3.77
CA ILE A 247 8.72 15.10 -4.87
C ILE A 247 9.72 16.22 -5.14
N LEU A 248 11.01 15.94 -5.00
CA LEU A 248 12.07 16.93 -5.16
C LEU A 248 12.99 16.55 -6.33
N PRO A 249 13.20 17.43 -7.32
CA PRO A 249 14.26 17.26 -8.30
C PRO A 249 15.61 17.58 -7.63
N LEU A 250 16.59 16.65 -7.70
CA LEU A 250 17.93 16.87 -7.17
C LEU A 250 18.82 17.71 -8.11
N ASN A 251 18.51 17.68 -9.41
CA ASN A 251 19.21 18.50 -10.37
C ASN A 251 18.62 19.91 -10.38
N LYS A 252 19.42 20.91 -10.03
CA LYS A 252 19.07 22.31 -10.28
C LYS A 252 18.90 22.50 -11.79
N PRO A 253 17.83 23.14 -12.26
CA PRO A 253 17.71 23.51 -13.65
C PRO A 253 18.97 24.33 -14.04
N LYS A 254 19.69 23.90 -15.05
CA LYS A 254 20.76 24.76 -15.64
C LYS A 254 20.08 26.02 -16.11
N ILE A 255 20.31 27.11 -15.41
CA ILE A 255 19.90 28.44 -15.89
C ILE A 255 20.68 28.67 -17.19
N GLN A 256 20.04 28.47 -18.33
CA GLN A 256 20.56 28.96 -19.60
C GLN A 256 20.60 30.47 -19.48
N LYS A 257 21.79 31.04 -19.31
CA LYS A 257 22.00 32.47 -19.48
C LYS A 257 21.69 32.77 -20.95
N VAL A 258 20.50 33.28 -21.22
CA VAL A 258 20.20 33.90 -22.49
C VAL A 258 21.05 35.17 -22.49
N TYR A 259 22.18 35.18 -23.17
CA TYR A 259 22.88 36.39 -23.52
C TYR A 259 22.05 37.01 -24.67
N GLU A 260 21.28 38.04 -24.35
CA GLU A 260 20.79 38.95 -25.35
C GLU A 260 22.02 39.63 -25.95
N GLU A 261 22.30 39.39 -27.24
CA GLU A 261 23.18 40.16 -28.08
C GLU A 261 22.43 41.38 -28.62
#